data_6b7d48c59f229bce076bbdfe0f8cd274
#
_entry.id   6b7d48c59f229bce076bbdfe0f8cd274
#
_cell.length_a   1.000
_cell.length_b   1.000
_cell.length_c   1.000
_cell.angle_alpha   90.00
_cell.angle_beta   90.00
_cell.angle_gamma   90.00
#
_symmetry.space_group_name_H-M   'P 1'
#
loop_
_entity.id
_entity.type
_entity.pdbx_description
1 polymer ?
#
loop_
_entity_poly.entity_id
_entity_poly.type
_entity_poly.pdbx_seq_one_letter_code
_entity_poly.pdbx_strand_id
1 'polypeptide(L)'
;MTFLLKNKFLLTIFSIFILFTSCGSLPKFPKPDGSKTIEPNARKRAEQNVREGKGIRLFKKRDSGNFSFASANPMWRATLDTLDFMSIASSDYSGGVIITDWYSEGNLEESIKVNIRFLSNEVRSDGIIISLYKRICNGNVCSTKQIDNELIFEIKDKILEKAAIYKEQSSEEMLKNQPKKVYRE
;
A
#
# COMPACT_ATOMS: atom_id res chain seq x y z
N MET A 1 23.82 -66.04 -13.32
CA MET A 1 23.85 -64.99 -12.27
C MET A 1 24.81 -63.83 -12.58
N THR A 2 25.75 -63.96 -13.47
CA THR A 2 26.76 -62.98 -13.87
C THR A 2 26.25 -61.95 -14.90
N PHE A 3 25.22 -62.26 -15.67
CA PHE A 3 24.72 -61.35 -16.71
C PHE A 3 23.88 -60.16 -16.15
N LEU A 4 23.16 -60.38 -15.07
CA LEU A 4 22.36 -59.35 -14.40
C LEU A 4 23.19 -58.31 -13.63
N LEU A 5 24.36 -58.72 -13.12
CA LEU A 5 25.28 -57.81 -12.46
C LEU A 5 25.98 -56.85 -13.46
N LYS A 6 26.35 -57.35 -14.64
CA LYS A 6 26.96 -56.52 -15.70
C LYS A 6 26.03 -55.44 -16.21
N ASN A 7 24.73 -55.75 -16.31
CA ASN A 7 23.74 -54.81 -16.79
C ASN A 7 23.45 -53.70 -15.78
N LYS A 8 23.44 -54.03 -14.48
CA LYS A 8 23.31 -53.02 -13.42
C LYS A 8 24.53 -52.09 -13.31
N PHE A 9 25.72 -52.63 -13.53
CA PHE A 9 26.96 -51.87 -13.53
C PHE A 9 27.02 -50.90 -14.73
N LEU A 10 26.53 -51.32 -15.89
CA LEU A 10 26.44 -50.45 -17.07
C LEU A 10 25.44 -49.33 -16.90
N LEU A 11 24.29 -49.62 -16.26
CA LEU A 11 23.26 -48.59 -15.94
C LEU A 11 23.74 -47.56 -14.94
N THR A 12 24.53 -47.96 -13.94
CA THR A 12 25.09 -46.98 -12.97
C THR A 12 26.14 -46.07 -13.60
N ILE A 13 27.00 -46.60 -14.49
CA ILE A 13 27.98 -45.80 -15.23
C ILE A 13 27.27 -44.82 -16.18
N PHE A 14 26.21 -45.24 -16.85
CA PHE A 14 25.43 -44.38 -17.74
C PHE A 14 24.70 -43.27 -16.95
N SER A 15 24.19 -43.56 -15.74
CA SER A 15 23.58 -42.57 -14.85
C SER A 15 24.60 -41.53 -14.35
N ILE A 16 25.83 -41.95 -14.05
CA ILE A 16 26.90 -41.01 -13.63
C ILE A 16 27.34 -40.10 -14.78
N PHE A 17 27.33 -40.62 -16.03
CA PHE A 17 27.73 -39.86 -17.21
C PHE A 17 26.73 -38.72 -17.53
N ILE A 18 25.41 -38.92 -17.25
CA ILE A 18 24.38 -37.91 -17.44
C ILE A 18 24.54 -36.74 -16.46
N LEU A 19 25.08 -36.99 -15.26
CA LEU A 19 25.29 -35.95 -14.25
C LEU A 19 26.45 -34.99 -14.61
N PHE A 20 27.37 -35.39 -15.48
CA PHE A 20 28.50 -34.55 -15.90
C PHE A 20 28.22 -33.65 -17.11
N THR A 21 27.11 -33.87 -17.84
CA THR A 21 26.76 -33.06 -19.01
C THR A 21 25.93 -31.80 -18.69
N SER A 22 25.61 -31.55 -17.41
CA SER A 22 24.86 -30.38 -16.99
C SER A 22 25.77 -29.15 -16.75
N CYS A 23 26.80 -28.93 -17.57
CA CYS A 23 27.47 -27.67 -17.65
C CYS A 23 26.72 -26.76 -18.64
N GLY A 24 25.48 -26.38 -18.23
CA GLY A 24 24.70 -25.40 -18.94
C GLY A 24 25.43 -24.05 -18.94
N SER A 25 25.52 -23.43 -20.09
CA SER A 25 26.08 -22.11 -20.29
C SER A 25 25.54 -21.12 -19.25
N LEU A 26 26.40 -20.57 -18.44
CA LEU A 26 26.09 -19.48 -17.52
C LEU A 26 25.39 -18.35 -18.31
N PRO A 27 24.29 -17.78 -17.80
CA PRO A 27 23.64 -16.65 -18.43
C PRO A 27 24.71 -15.54 -18.60
N LYS A 28 24.90 -15.08 -19.83
CA LYS A 28 25.80 -13.96 -20.12
C LYS A 28 25.19 -12.71 -19.46
N PHE A 29 25.74 -12.32 -18.34
CA PHE A 29 25.42 -11.02 -17.75
C PHE A 29 25.76 -9.94 -18.79
N PRO A 30 24.86 -8.97 -19.04
CA PRO A 30 25.17 -7.85 -19.91
C PRO A 30 26.45 -7.20 -19.39
N LYS A 31 27.46 -7.08 -20.27
CA LYS A 31 28.71 -6.39 -19.94
C LYS A 31 28.33 -4.97 -19.53
N PRO A 32 28.80 -4.46 -18.38
CA PRO A 32 28.56 -3.07 -18.04
C PRO A 32 29.07 -2.21 -19.19
N ASP A 33 28.23 -1.30 -19.66
CA ASP A 33 28.58 -0.34 -20.70
C ASP A 33 29.80 0.47 -20.22
N GLY A 34 30.95 0.23 -20.84
CA GLY A 34 32.23 0.86 -20.49
C GLY A 34 32.25 2.37 -20.73
N SER A 35 31.16 2.95 -21.26
CA SER A 35 31.01 4.40 -21.43
C SER A 35 30.78 5.14 -20.10
N LYS A 36 30.42 4.42 -19.03
CA LYS A 36 30.29 4.96 -17.68
C LYS A 36 31.37 4.39 -16.79
N THR A 37 32.60 4.86 -16.97
CA THR A 37 33.71 4.61 -16.05
C THR A 37 33.31 5.17 -14.69
N ILE A 38 32.92 4.29 -13.78
CA ILE A 38 32.65 4.69 -12.40
C ILE A 38 34.00 5.04 -11.79
N GLU A 39 34.21 6.30 -11.47
CA GLU A 39 35.40 6.78 -10.79
C GLU A 39 35.71 5.92 -9.56
N PRO A 40 36.85 5.23 -9.45
CA PRO A 40 37.11 4.30 -8.35
C PRO A 40 37.25 5.00 -7.00
N ASN A 41 37.55 6.30 -6.99
CA ASN A 41 37.72 7.10 -5.79
C ASN A 41 36.34 7.56 -5.26
N ALA A 42 35.93 7.06 -4.07
CA ALA A 42 34.65 7.39 -3.45
C ALA A 42 34.47 8.90 -3.22
N ARG A 43 35.53 9.63 -2.92
CA ARG A 43 35.49 11.06 -2.64
C ARG A 43 35.23 11.87 -3.91
N LYS A 44 35.90 11.53 -5.03
CA LYS A 44 35.65 12.14 -6.31
C LYS A 44 34.26 11.85 -6.84
N ARG A 45 33.74 10.62 -6.63
CA ARG A 45 32.32 10.30 -6.95
C ARG A 45 31.33 11.15 -6.16
N ALA A 46 31.59 11.38 -4.88
CA ALA A 46 30.73 12.22 -4.05
C ALA A 46 30.72 13.66 -4.54
N GLU A 47 31.91 14.24 -4.85
CA GLU A 47 32.06 15.59 -5.41
C GLU A 47 31.37 15.71 -6.78
N GLN A 48 31.54 14.71 -7.66
CA GLN A 48 30.88 14.68 -8.96
C GLN A 48 29.35 14.58 -8.82
N ASN A 49 28.84 13.74 -7.92
CA ASN A 49 27.42 13.64 -7.65
C ASN A 49 26.83 14.94 -7.09
N VAL A 50 27.56 15.64 -6.23
CA VAL A 50 27.17 16.97 -5.75
C VAL A 50 27.13 17.99 -6.88
N ARG A 51 28.18 18.02 -7.73
CA ARG A 51 28.28 18.94 -8.87
C ARG A 51 27.18 18.66 -9.91
N GLU A 52 26.85 17.40 -10.15
CA GLU A 52 25.78 16.98 -11.07
C GLU A 52 24.37 17.04 -10.44
N GLY A 53 24.25 17.51 -9.20
CA GLY A 53 22.97 17.57 -8.48
C GLY A 53 22.37 16.21 -8.11
N LYS A 54 23.19 15.14 -8.18
CA LYS A 54 22.82 13.75 -7.81
C LYS A 54 23.17 13.40 -6.37
N GLY A 55 23.54 14.39 -5.55
CA GLY A 55 23.79 14.20 -4.11
C GLY A 55 22.56 13.66 -3.39
N ILE A 56 22.81 13.06 -2.21
CA ILE A 56 21.72 12.59 -1.33
C ILE A 56 20.87 13.81 -0.97
N ARG A 57 19.73 13.94 -1.63
CA ARG A 57 18.73 14.94 -1.27
C ARG A 57 17.99 14.44 -0.05
N LEU A 58 18.52 14.74 1.14
CA LEU A 58 17.83 14.48 2.42
C LEU A 58 16.48 15.21 2.48
N PHE A 59 16.38 16.30 1.73
CA PHE A 59 15.14 17.03 1.51
C PHE A 59 14.89 17.12 0.00
N LYS A 60 14.39 16.03 -0.62
CA LYS A 60 13.68 16.20 -1.87
C LYS A 60 12.56 17.18 -1.53
N LYS A 61 12.63 18.41 -2.09
CA LYS A 61 11.55 19.38 -2.00
C LYS A 61 10.32 18.62 -2.52
N ARG A 62 9.56 18.03 -1.60
CA ARG A 62 8.22 17.54 -1.91
C ARG A 62 7.51 18.79 -2.35
N ASP A 63 6.99 18.76 -3.56
CA ASP A 63 6.18 19.85 -4.06
C ASP A 63 5.28 20.32 -2.95
N SER A 64 5.41 21.62 -2.68
CA SER A 64 4.86 22.32 -1.54
C SER A 64 3.42 21.93 -1.25
N GLY A 65 3.20 21.35 -0.07
CA GLY A 65 1.96 21.58 0.64
C GLY A 65 0.75 20.74 0.28
N ASN A 66 0.81 19.81 -0.62
CA ASN A 66 -0.22 18.77 -0.67
C ASN A 66 0.13 17.73 0.39
N PHE A 67 -0.64 17.71 1.45
CA PHE A 67 -0.66 16.61 2.40
C PHE A 67 -0.97 15.32 1.64
N SER A 68 0.08 14.65 1.21
CA SER A 68 0.02 13.37 0.48
C SER A 68 -0.68 12.25 1.25
N PHE A 69 -0.94 12.49 2.53
CA PHE A 69 -1.60 11.52 3.39
C PHE A 69 -3.07 11.28 3.03
N ALA A 70 -3.82 12.33 2.70
CA ALA A 70 -5.23 12.19 2.38
C ALA A 70 -5.49 11.70 0.94
N SER A 71 -4.51 11.85 0.04
CA SER A 71 -4.67 11.50 -1.38
C SER A 71 -4.17 10.10 -1.74
N ALA A 72 -3.34 9.48 -0.90
CA ALA A 72 -2.70 8.21 -1.24
C ALA A 72 -3.61 6.98 -1.07
N ASN A 73 -4.61 7.04 -0.18
CA ASN A 73 -5.51 5.91 0.07
C ASN A 73 -6.96 6.33 -0.21
N PRO A 74 -7.58 5.79 -1.27
CA PRO A 74 -8.97 6.10 -1.63
C PRO A 74 -9.98 5.80 -0.50
N MET A 75 -9.78 4.72 0.25
CA MET A 75 -10.66 4.34 1.37
C MET A 75 -10.59 5.36 2.51
N TRP A 76 -9.38 5.81 2.85
CA TRP A 76 -9.17 6.82 3.88
C TRP A 76 -9.82 8.15 3.53
N ARG A 77 -9.57 8.64 2.32
CA ARG A 77 -10.16 9.87 1.81
C ARG A 77 -11.70 9.80 1.79
N ALA A 78 -12.24 8.70 1.24
CA ALA A 78 -13.68 8.47 1.18
C ALA A 78 -14.32 8.45 2.57
N THR A 79 -13.62 7.91 3.57
CA THR A 79 -14.10 7.88 4.95
C THR A 79 -14.19 9.28 5.55
N LEU A 80 -13.14 10.09 5.40
CA LEU A 80 -13.16 11.48 5.88
C LEU A 80 -14.29 12.28 5.24
N ASP A 81 -14.48 12.13 3.92
CA ASP A 81 -15.56 12.82 3.21
C ASP A 81 -16.96 12.29 3.51
N THR A 82 -17.07 11.05 3.97
CA THR A 82 -18.37 10.48 4.37
C THR A 82 -18.75 10.90 5.78
N LEU A 83 -17.76 11.11 6.65
CA LEU A 83 -17.92 11.52 8.03
C LEU A 83 -17.72 13.03 8.26
N ASP A 84 -17.71 13.85 7.19
CA ASP A 84 -17.45 15.29 7.26
C ASP A 84 -18.41 16.06 8.20
N PHE A 85 -19.62 15.54 8.40
CA PHE A 85 -20.60 16.08 9.34
C PHE A 85 -20.27 15.81 10.82
N MET A 86 -19.30 14.93 11.12
CA MET A 86 -18.86 14.57 12.47
C MET A 86 -17.44 15.10 12.74
N SER A 87 -17.21 15.61 13.95
CA SER A 87 -15.84 15.94 14.38
C SER A 87 -15.02 14.67 14.55
N ILE A 88 -13.78 14.70 14.08
CA ILE A 88 -12.81 13.62 14.27
C ILE A 88 -12.08 13.80 15.60
N ALA A 89 -12.28 12.88 16.53
CA ALA A 89 -11.59 12.90 17.83
C ALA A 89 -10.14 12.41 17.72
N SER A 90 -9.90 11.41 16.87
CA SER A 90 -8.55 10.86 16.65
C SER A 90 -8.47 10.19 15.28
N SER A 91 -7.33 10.32 14.63
CA SER A 91 -7.02 9.63 13.39
C SER A 91 -5.56 9.21 13.35
N ASP A 92 -5.32 7.92 13.13
CA ASP A 92 -3.99 7.35 12.93
C ASP A 92 -3.94 6.68 11.57
N TYR A 93 -3.29 7.34 10.61
CA TYR A 93 -3.18 6.81 9.25
C TYR A 93 -2.33 5.54 9.20
N SER A 94 -1.23 5.47 9.95
CA SER A 94 -0.33 4.32 9.96
C SER A 94 -0.96 3.12 10.67
N GLY A 95 -1.71 3.36 11.74
CA GLY A 95 -2.49 2.33 12.43
C GLY A 95 -3.81 2.00 11.73
N GLY A 96 -4.20 2.77 10.70
CA GLY A 96 -5.43 2.56 9.96
C GLY A 96 -6.69 2.75 10.79
N VAL A 97 -6.73 3.76 11.67
CA VAL A 97 -7.86 3.99 12.58
C VAL A 97 -8.37 5.43 12.50
N ILE A 98 -9.68 5.58 12.40
CA ILE A 98 -10.39 6.86 12.53
C ILE A 98 -11.45 6.70 13.63
N ILE A 99 -11.47 7.65 14.55
CA ILE A 99 -12.42 7.70 15.66
C ILE A 99 -13.08 9.08 15.63
N THR A 100 -14.42 9.12 15.52
CA THR A 100 -15.17 10.38 15.61
C THR A 100 -15.39 10.79 17.05
N ASP A 101 -15.77 12.03 17.24
CA ASP A 101 -16.36 12.46 18.51
C ASP A 101 -17.84 12.03 18.59
N TRP A 102 -18.47 12.30 19.73
CA TRP A 102 -19.88 12.05 19.92
C TRP A 102 -20.70 13.05 19.11
N TYR A 103 -21.57 12.54 18.25
CA TYR A 103 -22.46 13.32 17.40
C TYR A 103 -23.91 13.15 17.84
N SER A 104 -24.65 14.23 17.91
CA SER A 104 -26.06 14.28 18.30
C SER A 104 -26.82 15.19 17.33
N GLU A 105 -27.86 14.68 16.73
CA GLU A 105 -28.72 15.43 15.82
C GLU A 105 -29.98 15.93 16.59
N GLY A 106 -29.84 17.11 17.20
CA GLY A 106 -30.99 17.80 17.86
C GLY A 106 -31.48 17.21 19.18
N ASN A 107 -31.10 16.00 19.52
CA ASN A 107 -31.45 15.36 20.80
C ASN A 107 -30.22 15.21 21.68
N LEU A 108 -30.10 16.02 22.72
CA LEU A 108 -28.95 16.02 23.64
C LEU A 108 -28.87 14.73 24.50
N GLU A 109 -29.95 13.98 24.57
CA GLU A 109 -30.00 12.74 25.35
C GLU A 109 -29.36 11.57 24.63
N GLU A 110 -29.34 11.61 23.29
CA GLU A 110 -28.77 10.54 22.48
C GLU A 110 -27.61 11.06 21.63
N SER A 111 -26.53 10.30 21.62
CA SER A 111 -25.39 10.59 20.73
C SER A 111 -24.77 9.30 20.19
N ILE A 112 -24.20 9.40 19.01
CA ILE A 112 -23.51 8.30 18.34
C ILE A 112 -22.04 8.61 18.16
N LYS A 113 -21.22 7.59 18.14
CA LYS A 113 -19.79 7.64 17.89
C LYS A 113 -19.42 6.54 16.89
N VAL A 114 -18.61 6.85 15.91
CA VAL A 114 -18.17 5.93 14.88
C VAL A 114 -16.69 5.65 15.04
N ASN A 115 -16.31 4.38 15.11
CA ASN A 115 -14.92 3.94 15.05
C ASN A 115 -14.73 3.15 13.77
N ILE A 116 -13.75 3.53 12.97
CA ILE A 116 -13.42 2.86 11.72
C ILE A 116 -11.99 2.36 11.78
N ARG A 117 -11.80 1.09 11.40
CA ARG A 117 -10.50 0.46 11.29
C ARG A 117 -10.31 -0.16 9.91
N PHE A 118 -9.24 0.23 9.25
CA PHE A 118 -8.83 -0.31 7.96
C PHE A 118 -7.94 -1.53 8.18
N LEU A 119 -8.25 -2.61 7.47
CA LEU A 119 -7.48 -3.85 7.48
C LEU A 119 -6.59 -3.97 6.24
N SER A 120 -6.93 -3.25 5.17
CA SER A 120 -6.15 -3.19 3.93
C SER A 120 -6.30 -1.84 3.25
N ASN A 121 -5.40 -1.56 2.31
CA ASN A 121 -5.45 -0.34 1.47
C ASN A 121 -6.29 -0.54 0.19
N GLU A 122 -6.88 -1.73 0.01
CA GLU A 122 -7.69 -2.04 -1.15
C GLU A 122 -9.14 -1.63 -0.93
N VAL A 123 -9.80 -1.20 -2.02
CA VAL A 123 -11.22 -0.86 -2.01
C VAL A 123 -12.02 -2.16 -2.03
N ARG A 124 -12.32 -2.68 -0.83
CA ARG A 124 -13.04 -3.94 -0.59
C ARG A 124 -13.86 -3.84 0.71
N SER A 125 -14.98 -4.52 0.73
CA SER A 125 -15.89 -4.50 1.89
C SER A 125 -15.32 -5.17 3.15
N ASP A 126 -14.43 -6.16 2.99
CA ASP A 126 -13.72 -6.83 4.07
C ASP A 126 -12.45 -6.08 4.50
N GLY A 127 -12.03 -5.05 3.74
CA GLY A 127 -10.90 -4.17 4.07
C GLY A 127 -11.21 -3.13 5.15
N ILE A 128 -12.45 -3.03 5.63
CA ILE A 128 -12.89 -2.02 6.59
C ILE A 128 -13.83 -2.60 7.65
N ILE A 129 -13.58 -2.25 8.90
CA ILE A 129 -14.47 -2.58 10.04
C ILE A 129 -15.00 -1.27 10.60
N ILE A 130 -16.33 -1.20 10.75
CA ILE A 130 -17.03 -0.07 11.35
C ILE A 130 -17.70 -0.54 12.64
N SER A 131 -17.48 0.21 13.72
CA SER A 131 -18.13 -0.01 15.02
C SER A 131 -18.88 1.24 15.43
N LEU A 132 -20.17 1.10 15.72
CA LEU A 132 -21.04 2.17 16.19
C LEU A 132 -21.28 2.04 17.68
N TYR A 133 -21.20 3.17 18.36
CA TYR A 133 -21.55 3.28 19.77
C TYR A 133 -22.67 4.30 19.93
N LYS A 134 -23.67 3.94 20.67
CA LYS A 134 -24.76 4.83 21.09
C LYS A 134 -24.60 5.14 22.57
N ARG A 135 -24.68 6.40 22.91
CA ARG A 135 -24.71 6.90 24.28
C ARG A 135 -26.08 7.53 24.54
N ILE A 136 -26.71 7.13 25.64
CA ILE A 136 -27.96 7.69 26.12
C ILE A 136 -27.71 8.27 27.51
N CYS A 137 -28.05 9.55 27.69
CA CYS A 137 -27.89 10.27 28.96
C CYS A 137 -29.24 10.63 29.52
N ASN A 138 -29.50 10.26 30.79
CA ASN A 138 -30.63 10.68 31.57
C ASN A 138 -30.10 11.57 32.71
N GLY A 139 -30.19 12.89 32.55
CA GLY A 139 -29.55 13.86 33.43
C GLY A 139 -28.04 13.66 33.48
N ASN A 140 -27.47 13.39 34.65
CA ASN A 140 -26.02 13.24 34.83
C ASN A 140 -25.51 11.79 34.62
N VAL A 141 -26.37 10.86 34.33
CA VAL A 141 -25.98 9.44 34.12
C VAL A 141 -26.08 9.09 32.66
N CYS A 142 -24.96 8.69 32.09
CA CYS A 142 -24.87 8.25 30.68
C CYS A 142 -24.54 6.76 30.60
N SER A 143 -25.26 6.05 29.75
CA SER A 143 -24.98 4.67 29.36
C SER A 143 -24.50 4.59 27.93
N THR A 144 -23.40 3.87 27.69
CA THR A 144 -22.84 3.66 26.35
C THR A 144 -22.93 2.19 25.97
N LYS A 145 -23.37 1.92 24.75
CA LYS A 145 -23.56 0.59 24.21
C LYS A 145 -23.09 0.53 22.77
N GLN A 146 -22.36 -0.51 22.41
CA GLN A 146 -22.12 -0.80 21.00
C GLN A 146 -23.42 -1.28 20.38
N ILE A 147 -23.73 -0.78 19.20
CA ILE A 147 -24.92 -1.16 18.45
C ILE A 147 -24.51 -1.77 17.12
N ASP A 148 -25.27 -2.75 16.69
CA ASP A 148 -25.18 -3.34 15.36
C ASP A 148 -26.53 -3.10 14.67
N ASN A 149 -26.52 -2.21 13.69
CA ASN A 149 -27.72 -1.83 12.96
C ASN A 149 -27.38 -1.55 11.48
N GLU A 150 -28.44 -1.31 10.71
CA GLU A 150 -28.36 -1.06 9.27
C GLU A 150 -27.45 0.13 8.90
N LEU A 151 -27.33 1.13 9.77
CA LEU A 151 -26.48 2.30 9.58
C LEU A 151 -25.00 1.93 9.34
N ILE A 152 -24.49 0.83 9.92
CA ILE A 152 -23.12 0.35 9.67
C ILE A 152 -22.94 -0.01 8.20
N PHE A 153 -23.93 -0.68 7.60
CA PHE A 153 -23.90 -1.08 6.20
C PHE A 153 -24.02 0.14 5.29
N GLU A 154 -24.90 1.08 5.60
CA GLU A 154 -25.08 2.32 4.85
C GLU A 154 -23.78 3.15 4.83
N ILE A 155 -23.14 3.36 5.99
CA ILE A 155 -21.87 4.08 6.07
C ILE A 155 -20.78 3.34 5.25
N LYS A 156 -20.71 2.01 5.38
CA LYS A 156 -19.75 1.18 4.66
C LYS A 156 -19.95 1.31 3.16
N ASP A 157 -21.16 1.18 2.67
CA ASP A 157 -21.47 1.26 1.23
C ASP A 157 -21.15 2.64 0.66
N LYS A 158 -21.47 3.72 1.41
CA LYS A 158 -21.09 5.09 1.00
C LYS A 158 -19.57 5.30 0.93
N ILE A 159 -18.83 4.74 1.89
CA ILE A 159 -17.37 4.80 1.87
C ILE A 159 -16.81 4.05 0.67
N LEU A 160 -17.32 2.85 0.38
CA LEU A 160 -16.85 2.03 -0.74
C LEU A 160 -17.18 2.68 -2.10
N GLU A 161 -18.38 3.24 -2.25
CA GLU A 161 -18.80 3.99 -3.44
C GLU A 161 -17.86 5.16 -3.73
N LYS A 162 -17.62 6.04 -2.76
CA LYS A 162 -16.69 7.16 -2.88
C LYS A 162 -15.25 6.71 -3.12
N ALA A 163 -14.80 5.65 -2.44
CA ALA A 163 -13.46 5.12 -2.58
C ALA A 163 -13.20 4.57 -3.99
N ALA A 164 -14.20 3.95 -4.62
CA ALA A 164 -14.10 3.49 -6.00
C ALA A 164 -13.88 4.66 -6.96
N ILE A 165 -14.61 5.75 -6.80
CA ILE A 165 -14.47 6.99 -7.60
C ILE A 165 -13.06 7.57 -7.41
N TYR A 166 -12.56 7.69 -6.19
CA TYR A 166 -11.22 8.23 -5.93
C TYR A 166 -10.10 7.34 -6.47
N LYS A 167 -10.29 6.03 -6.45
CA LYS A 167 -9.35 5.07 -7.05
C LYS A 167 -9.26 5.27 -8.57
N GLU A 168 -10.38 5.47 -9.23
CA GLU A 168 -10.43 5.72 -10.68
C GLU A 168 -9.73 7.03 -11.03
N GLN A 169 -10.06 8.14 -10.35
CA GLN A 169 -9.43 9.44 -10.53
C GLN A 169 -7.91 9.38 -10.36
N SER A 170 -7.42 8.69 -9.31
CA SER A 170 -5.99 8.55 -9.08
C SER A 170 -5.28 7.74 -10.17
N SER A 171 -5.94 6.74 -10.74
CA SER A 171 -5.39 5.95 -11.83
C SER A 171 -5.29 6.74 -13.14
N GLU A 172 -6.28 7.58 -13.44
CA GLU A 172 -6.26 8.47 -14.60
C GLU A 172 -5.17 9.54 -14.51
N GLU A 173 -4.96 10.14 -13.33
CA GLU A 173 -3.89 11.10 -13.10
C GLU A 173 -2.52 10.47 -13.29
N MET A 174 -2.32 9.24 -12.81
CA MET A 174 -1.07 8.51 -13.02
C MET A 174 -0.81 8.22 -14.51
N LEU A 175 -1.84 7.88 -15.28
CA LEU A 175 -1.73 7.64 -16.71
C LEU A 175 -1.38 8.92 -17.48
N LYS A 176 -1.97 10.06 -17.12
CA LYS A 176 -1.69 11.38 -17.74
C LYS A 176 -0.26 11.85 -17.47
N ASN A 177 0.29 11.51 -16.31
CA ASN A 177 1.61 11.94 -15.87
C ASN A 177 2.74 10.98 -16.28
N GLN A 178 2.46 9.89 -17.01
CA GLN A 178 3.50 9.02 -17.55
C GLN A 178 4.29 9.74 -18.65
N PRO A 179 5.63 9.76 -18.59
CA PRO A 179 6.44 10.33 -19.65
C PRO A 179 6.20 9.52 -20.93
N LYS A 180 5.82 10.21 -22.03
CA LYS A 180 5.68 9.59 -23.36
C LYS A 180 7.02 8.93 -23.70
N LYS A 181 7.03 7.60 -23.88
CA LYS A 181 8.20 6.89 -24.39
C LYS A 181 8.44 7.38 -25.82
N VAL A 182 9.44 8.23 -26.01
CA VAL A 182 9.91 8.62 -27.34
C VAL A 182 10.73 7.44 -27.85
N TYR A 183 10.14 6.64 -28.73
CA TYR A 183 10.90 5.69 -29.55
C TYR A 183 11.66 6.53 -30.58
N ARG A 184 12.99 6.58 -30.45
CA ARG A 184 13.86 7.08 -31.53
C ARG A 184 13.97 5.93 -32.53
N GLU A 185 13.41 6.17 -33.72
CA GLU A 185 13.67 5.36 -34.92
C GLU A 185 15.14 5.52 -35.36
#